data_849d84927da1ad5dd919e454867d339c
#
_entry.id   849d84927da1ad5dd919e454867d339c
#
_cell.length_a   1.000
_cell.length_b   1.000
_cell.length_c   1.000
_cell.angle_alpha   90.00
_cell.angle_beta   90.00
_cell.angle_gamma   90.00
#
_symmetry.space_group_name_H-M   'P 1'
#
loop_
_entity.id
_entity.type
_entity.pdbx_description
1 polymer ?
#
loop_
_entity_poly.entity_id
_entity_poly.type
_entity_poly.pdbx_seq_one_letter_code
_entity_poly.pdbx_strand_id
1 'polypeptide(L)'
;MSRLSQQGTGHRAETVSVGDGNMVEVSQAQTSNLSLIYNTGDDNTVSHSQNGTMNGALSETVGVGNAIRVEQQGAGFFGVNNEAINVMVGDENSATVTQGDGGHWFYNFDLQGNSNTISAEQSGLLNEATFNVITGDDNSIDVMQEGVFNAFTSDEVIGNGNEITIDQTGSLNSNLIAIANY
;
A
#
# COMPACT_ATOMS: atom_id res chain seq x y z
N MET A 1 -18.39 -3.18 -8.92
CA MET A 1 -18.22 -4.63 -9.24
C MET A 1 -17.25 -5.26 -8.24
N SER A 2 -17.54 -6.47 -7.71
CA SER A 2 -16.61 -7.15 -6.78
C SER A 2 -16.25 -8.53 -7.33
N ARG A 3 -14.96 -8.87 -7.29
CA ARG A 3 -14.41 -10.15 -7.74
C ARG A 3 -13.49 -10.74 -6.68
N LEU A 4 -13.76 -11.98 -6.29
CA LEU A 4 -12.94 -12.72 -5.32
C LEU A 4 -12.47 -14.05 -5.94
N SER A 5 -11.17 -14.31 -5.88
CA SER A 5 -10.54 -15.59 -6.26
C SER A 5 -9.63 -16.04 -5.13
N GLN A 6 -9.86 -17.25 -4.62
CA GLN A 6 -9.05 -17.86 -3.56
C GLN A 6 -8.64 -19.28 -3.96
N GLN A 7 -7.35 -19.55 -3.93
CA GLN A 7 -6.78 -20.88 -4.25
C GLN A 7 -5.81 -21.30 -3.14
N GLY A 8 -6.12 -22.35 -2.44
CA GLY A 8 -5.32 -22.84 -1.32
C GLY A 8 -6.12 -22.95 -0.03
N THR A 9 -5.51 -22.67 1.11
CA THR A 9 -6.12 -22.90 2.43
C THR A 9 -5.99 -21.70 3.37
N GLY A 10 -7.03 -21.50 4.20
CA GLY A 10 -6.98 -20.54 5.32
C GLY A 10 -7.03 -19.07 4.93
N HIS A 11 -7.40 -18.73 3.68
CA HIS A 11 -7.55 -17.34 3.27
C HIS A 11 -8.74 -16.65 3.91
N ARG A 12 -8.59 -15.37 4.17
CA ARG A 12 -9.68 -14.47 4.55
C ARG A 12 -9.70 -13.25 3.64
N ALA A 13 -10.87 -12.97 3.07
CA ALA A 13 -11.13 -11.73 2.37
C ALA A 13 -12.41 -11.10 2.91
N GLU A 14 -12.36 -9.81 3.18
CA GLU A 14 -13.52 -9.01 3.56
C GLU A 14 -13.53 -7.75 2.71
N THR A 15 -14.66 -7.48 2.06
CA THR A 15 -14.82 -6.31 1.21
C THR A 15 -16.12 -5.61 1.52
N VAL A 16 -16.06 -4.33 1.82
CA VAL A 16 -17.22 -3.45 1.96
C VAL A 16 -17.06 -2.34 0.94
N SER A 17 -18.06 -2.17 0.08
CA SER A 17 -18.04 -1.13 -0.93
C SER A 17 -19.39 -0.42 -0.97
N VAL A 18 -19.37 0.89 -0.80
CA VAL A 18 -20.56 1.75 -0.75
C VAL A 18 -20.40 2.85 -1.81
N GLY A 19 -21.41 3.05 -2.64
CA GLY A 19 -21.42 3.99 -3.77
C GLY A 19 -21.50 3.31 -5.12
N ASP A 20 -21.46 4.09 -6.18
CA ASP A 20 -21.62 3.61 -7.55
C ASP A 20 -20.27 3.41 -8.24
N GLY A 21 -20.23 2.62 -9.34
CA GLY A 21 -19.06 2.45 -10.20
C GLY A 21 -17.85 1.73 -9.57
N ASN A 22 -17.85 1.43 -8.29
CA ASN A 22 -16.70 0.85 -7.59
C ASN A 22 -16.30 -0.52 -8.12
N MET A 23 -15.00 -0.76 -8.24
CA MET A 23 -14.41 -2.05 -8.59
C MET A 23 -13.50 -2.56 -7.48
N VAL A 24 -13.75 -3.78 -7.01
CA VAL A 24 -12.92 -4.44 -6.01
C VAL A 24 -12.49 -5.81 -6.54
N GLU A 25 -11.20 -6.07 -6.55
CA GLU A 25 -10.65 -7.36 -6.95
C GLU A 25 -9.70 -7.92 -5.87
N VAL A 26 -9.95 -9.16 -5.45
CA VAL A 26 -9.08 -9.89 -4.52
C VAL A 26 -8.69 -11.21 -5.12
N SER A 27 -7.39 -11.46 -5.21
CA SER A 27 -6.81 -12.74 -5.61
C SER A 27 -5.85 -13.22 -4.53
N GLN A 28 -6.11 -14.40 -3.97
CA GLN A 28 -5.28 -14.99 -2.92
C GLN A 28 -4.90 -16.42 -3.31
N ALA A 29 -3.61 -16.72 -3.25
CA ALA A 29 -3.09 -18.06 -3.53
C ALA A 29 -2.15 -18.55 -2.44
N GLN A 30 -2.01 -19.87 -2.30
CA GLN A 30 -1.22 -20.63 -1.32
C GLN A 30 -1.86 -20.73 0.05
N THR A 31 -1.42 -19.99 1.09
CA THR A 31 -1.90 -20.24 2.46
C THR A 31 -2.06 -19.00 3.31
N SER A 32 -3.21 -18.89 3.99
CA SER A 32 -3.48 -17.96 5.09
C SER A 32 -3.27 -16.48 4.78
N ASN A 33 -3.54 -16.03 3.55
CA ASN A 33 -3.49 -14.62 3.22
C ASN A 33 -4.74 -13.88 3.72
N LEU A 34 -4.56 -12.61 4.14
CA LEU A 34 -5.61 -11.72 4.63
C LEU A 34 -5.76 -10.51 3.69
N SER A 35 -6.98 -10.25 3.25
CA SER A 35 -7.32 -9.04 2.47
C SER A 35 -8.53 -8.36 3.08
N LEU A 36 -8.38 -7.09 3.46
CA LEU A 36 -9.47 -6.26 3.97
C LEU A 36 -9.58 -5.01 3.09
N ILE A 37 -10.78 -4.75 2.55
CA ILE A 37 -11.04 -3.60 1.69
C ILE A 37 -12.31 -2.89 2.14
N TYR A 38 -12.17 -1.62 2.49
CA TYR A 38 -13.27 -0.72 2.83
C TYR A 38 -13.27 0.44 1.84
N ASN A 39 -14.33 0.57 1.06
CA ASN A 39 -14.40 1.52 -0.03
C ASN A 39 -15.70 2.31 0.04
N THR A 40 -15.62 3.63 0.13
CA THR A 40 -16.77 4.53 0.22
C THR A 40 -16.63 5.66 -0.80
N GLY A 41 -17.66 5.87 -1.59
CA GLY A 41 -17.71 6.84 -2.69
C GLY A 41 -17.83 6.16 -4.04
N ASP A 42 -17.60 6.89 -5.11
CA ASP A 42 -17.88 6.43 -6.45
C ASP A 42 -16.61 6.17 -7.27
N ASP A 43 -16.70 5.27 -8.24
CA ASP A 43 -15.65 4.97 -9.23
C ASP A 43 -14.27 4.59 -8.65
N ASN A 44 -14.21 4.17 -7.39
CA ASN A 44 -12.95 3.73 -6.79
C ASN A 44 -12.58 2.31 -7.24
N THR A 45 -11.28 2.08 -7.42
CA THR A 45 -10.73 0.77 -7.81
C THR A 45 -9.73 0.29 -6.77
N VAL A 46 -9.99 -0.90 -6.20
CA VAL A 46 -9.06 -1.52 -5.23
C VAL A 46 -8.76 -2.95 -5.65
N SER A 47 -7.47 -3.27 -5.77
CA SER A 47 -7.00 -4.61 -6.14
C SER A 47 -5.95 -5.12 -5.16
N HIS A 48 -6.18 -6.30 -4.58
CA HIS A 48 -5.20 -7.03 -3.79
C HIS A 48 -4.85 -8.35 -4.47
N SER A 49 -3.58 -8.56 -4.78
CA SER A 49 -3.03 -9.81 -5.31
C SER A 49 -2.00 -10.37 -4.33
N GLN A 50 -2.34 -11.45 -3.66
CA GLN A 50 -1.49 -12.06 -2.64
C GLN A 50 -1.16 -13.51 -3.05
N ASN A 51 0.10 -13.75 -3.41
CA ASN A 51 0.59 -15.05 -3.82
C ASN A 51 1.71 -15.51 -2.88
N GLY A 52 1.35 -16.28 -1.87
CA GLY A 52 2.31 -16.72 -0.86
C GLY A 52 1.62 -17.09 0.44
N THR A 53 2.37 -16.98 1.52
CA THR A 53 1.91 -17.43 2.83
C THR A 53 1.83 -16.28 3.81
N MET A 54 0.66 -16.12 4.44
CA MET A 54 0.39 -15.15 5.50
C MET A 54 0.60 -13.67 5.10
N ASN A 55 0.42 -13.30 3.82
CA ASN A 55 0.45 -11.90 3.43
C ASN A 55 -0.79 -11.17 3.93
N GLY A 56 -0.64 -9.92 4.37
CA GLY A 56 -1.71 -9.06 4.85
C GLY A 56 -1.84 -7.79 4.02
N ALA A 57 -3.07 -7.44 3.62
CA ALA A 57 -3.34 -6.17 2.96
C ALA A 57 -4.64 -5.55 3.52
N LEU A 58 -4.56 -4.28 3.88
CA LEU A 58 -5.70 -3.45 4.26
C LEU A 58 -5.72 -2.22 3.36
N SER A 59 -6.87 -1.95 2.75
CA SER A 59 -7.09 -0.72 1.99
C SER A 59 -8.39 -0.06 2.41
N GLU A 60 -8.32 1.23 2.69
CA GLU A 60 -9.48 2.08 2.95
C GLU A 60 -9.45 3.27 1.99
N THR A 61 -10.55 3.49 1.26
CA THR A 61 -10.72 4.65 0.39
C THR A 61 -12.01 5.38 0.72
N VAL A 62 -11.92 6.71 0.77
CA VAL A 62 -13.08 7.59 0.89
C VAL A 62 -12.97 8.69 -0.15
N GLY A 63 -13.89 8.76 -1.10
CA GLY A 63 -13.91 9.76 -2.18
C GLY A 63 -14.22 9.16 -3.55
N VAL A 64 -13.81 9.83 -4.60
CA VAL A 64 -14.15 9.46 -5.98
C VAL A 64 -12.90 9.17 -6.79
N GLY A 65 -12.92 8.11 -7.59
CA GLY A 65 -11.87 7.80 -8.55
C GLY A 65 -10.53 7.37 -7.95
N ASN A 66 -10.49 6.99 -6.66
CA ASN A 66 -9.25 6.54 -6.04
C ASN A 66 -8.86 5.13 -6.54
N ALA A 67 -7.55 4.88 -6.65
CA ALA A 67 -7.01 3.61 -7.09
C ALA A 67 -5.98 3.06 -6.10
N ILE A 68 -6.19 1.84 -5.60
CA ILE A 68 -5.20 1.11 -4.80
C ILE A 68 -4.89 -0.22 -5.45
N ARG A 69 -3.60 -0.50 -5.60
CA ARG A 69 -3.09 -1.79 -6.04
C ARG A 69 -2.04 -2.30 -5.06
N VAL A 70 -2.27 -3.48 -4.50
CA VAL A 70 -1.33 -4.18 -3.64
C VAL A 70 -0.98 -5.53 -4.25
N GLU A 71 0.31 -5.75 -4.51
CA GLU A 71 0.86 -7.03 -4.96
C GLU A 71 1.86 -7.54 -3.94
N GLN A 72 1.57 -8.68 -3.35
CA GLN A 72 2.43 -9.34 -2.37
C GLN A 72 2.78 -10.74 -2.85
N GLN A 73 4.07 -11.03 -2.93
CA GLN A 73 4.57 -12.33 -3.36
C GLN A 73 5.40 -12.99 -2.26
N GLY A 74 5.35 -14.33 -2.25
CA GLY A 74 6.22 -15.14 -1.41
C GLY A 74 5.74 -15.34 0.02
N ALA A 75 6.61 -15.94 0.81
CA ALA A 75 6.40 -16.20 2.22
C ALA A 75 7.21 -15.22 3.05
N GLY A 76 6.64 -14.79 4.15
CA GLY A 76 7.36 -13.99 5.13
C GLY A 76 8.62 -14.70 5.64
N PHE A 77 9.59 -13.95 6.10
CA PHE A 77 10.85 -14.46 6.62
C PHE A 77 10.78 -14.57 8.15
N PHE A 78 11.12 -15.73 8.71
CA PHE A 78 11.03 -16.02 10.15
C PHE A 78 9.65 -15.71 10.79
N GLY A 79 8.56 -15.90 10.04
CA GLY A 79 7.21 -15.64 10.54
C GLY A 79 6.80 -14.17 10.48
N VAL A 80 7.59 -13.32 9.86
CA VAL A 80 7.25 -11.94 9.52
C VAL A 80 6.64 -11.94 8.11
N ASN A 81 5.46 -11.41 7.98
CA ASN A 81 4.67 -11.42 6.75
C ASN A 81 4.91 -10.14 5.93
N ASN A 82 4.59 -10.17 4.65
CA ASN A 82 4.37 -8.93 3.93
C ASN A 82 3.08 -8.28 4.44
N GLU A 83 3.15 -7.02 4.80
CA GLU A 83 2.00 -6.26 5.24
C GLU A 83 1.93 -4.92 4.49
N ALA A 84 0.75 -4.61 3.97
CA ALA A 84 0.49 -3.34 3.30
C ALA A 84 -0.79 -2.71 3.87
N ILE A 85 -0.69 -1.48 4.37
CA ILE A 85 -1.81 -0.68 4.84
C ILE A 85 -1.88 0.60 4.03
N ASN A 86 -3.04 0.87 3.43
CA ASN A 86 -3.31 2.10 2.70
C ASN A 86 -4.61 2.73 3.16
N VAL A 87 -4.54 3.99 3.62
CA VAL A 87 -5.72 4.81 3.93
C VAL A 87 -5.66 6.08 3.09
N MET A 88 -6.69 6.32 2.28
CA MET A 88 -6.78 7.47 1.38
C MET A 88 -8.13 8.16 1.48
N VAL A 89 -8.10 9.47 1.64
CA VAL A 89 -9.27 10.34 1.71
C VAL A 89 -9.12 11.48 0.69
N GLY A 90 -10.10 11.64 -0.17
CA GLY A 90 -10.10 12.62 -1.27
C GLY A 90 -10.33 11.97 -2.62
N ASP A 91 -10.08 12.69 -3.69
CA ASP A 91 -10.42 12.23 -5.02
C ASP A 91 -9.17 11.95 -5.88
N GLU A 92 -9.28 10.99 -6.79
CA GLU A 92 -8.26 10.69 -7.80
C GLU A 92 -6.87 10.33 -7.25
N ASN A 93 -6.78 9.89 -5.99
CA ASN A 93 -5.52 9.43 -5.42
C ASN A 93 -5.15 8.02 -5.92
N SER A 94 -3.85 7.75 -6.04
CA SER A 94 -3.34 6.46 -6.49
C SER A 94 -2.26 5.92 -5.55
N ALA A 95 -2.36 4.65 -5.16
CA ALA A 95 -1.30 3.95 -4.43
C ALA A 95 -1.01 2.59 -5.06
N THR A 96 0.26 2.35 -5.38
CA THR A 96 0.74 1.05 -5.86
C THR A 96 1.81 0.53 -4.91
N VAL A 97 1.61 -0.68 -4.41
CA VAL A 97 2.55 -1.34 -3.49
C VAL A 97 2.91 -2.70 -4.03
N THR A 98 4.19 -2.95 -4.22
CA THR A 98 4.74 -4.24 -4.63
C THR A 98 5.73 -4.73 -3.57
N GLN A 99 5.45 -5.87 -2.96
CA GLN A 99 6.31 -6.51 -1.96
C GLN A 99 6.68 -7.91 -2.42
N GLY A 100 7.98 -8.15 -2.58
CA GLY A 100 8.53 -9.45 -2.93
C GLY A 100 8.59 -10.43 -1.75
N ASP A 101 9.49 -11.42 -1.84
CA ASP A 101 9.78 -12.32 -0.74
C ASP A 101 10.49 -11.57 0.40
N GLY A 102 10.15 -11.87 1.66
CA GLY A 102 11.02 -11.46 2.75
C GLY A 102 10.40 -10.72 3.93
N GLY A 103 9.10 -10.59 4.01
CA GLY A 103 8.42 -9.94 5.13
C GLY A 103 8.65 -8.44 5.18
N HIS A 104 8.06 -7.73 4.24
CA HIS A 104 8.15 -6.29 4.12
C HIS A 104 6.95 -5.60 4.77
N TRP A 105 7.14 -4.34 5.21
CA TRP A 105 6.09 -3.49 5.73
C TRP A 105 5.93 -2.23 4.89
N PHE A 106 4.71 -1.95 4.46
CA PHE A 106 4.32 -0.70 3.86
C PHE A 106 3.12 -0.13 4.62
N TYR A 107 3.26 1.09 5.12
CA TYR A 107 2.21 1.79 5.85
C TYR A 107 1.99 3.19 5.28
N ASN A 108 0.80 3.45 4.77
CA ASN A 108 0.28 4.78 4.49
C ASN A 108 -0.95 4.99 5.37
N PHE A 109 -0.75 5.67 6.50
CA PHE A 109 -1.77 5.75 7.52
C PHE A 109 -2.79 6.87 7.29
N ASP A 110 -2.42 7.97 6.63
CA ASP A 110 -3.31 9.10 6.44
C ASP A 110 -2.88 9.94 5.24
N LEU A 111 -3.45 9.63 4.07
CA LEU A 111 -3.32 10.47 2.89
C LEU A 111 -4.61 11.26 2.70
N GLN A 112 -4.52 12.59 2.76
CA GLN A 112 -5.63 13.51 2.59
C GLN A 112 -5.36 14.52 1.47
N GLY A 113 -6.26 14.60 0.50
CA GLY A 113 -6.16 15.50 -0.65
C GLY A 113 -6.48 14.81 -1.95
N ASN A 114 -6.18 15.45 -3.06
CA ASN A 114 -6.56 14.96 -4.37
C ASN A 114 -5.34 14.71 -5.26
N SER A 115 -5.48 13.81 -6.21
CA SER A 115 -4.47 13.52 -7.25
C SER A 115 -3.07 13.16 -6.70
N ASN A 116 -2.99 12.65 -5.47
CA ASN A 116 -1.72 12.22 -4.92
C ASN A 116 -1.35 10.82 -5.45
N THR A 117 -0.06 10.59 -5.67
CA THR A 117 0.45 9.30 -6.15
C THR A 117 1.51 8.76 -5.19
N ILE A 118 1.34 7.51 -4.77
CA ILE A 118 2.34 6.76 -4.00
C ILE A 118 2.71 5.49 -4.77
N SER A 119 4.00 5.27 -4.94
CA SER A 119 4.58 4.02 -5.46
C SER A 119 5.57 3.47 -4.45
N ALA A 120 5.46 2.20 -4.11
CA ALA A 120 6.41 1.54 -3.25
C ALA A 120 6.77 0.15 -3.79
N GLU A 121 8.06 -0.09 -3.96
CA GLU A 121 8.60 -1.39 -4.33
C GLU A 121 9.61 -1.84 -3.28
N GLN A 122 9.37 -3.00 -2.68
CA GLN A 122 10.22 -3.56 -1.65
C GLN A 122 10.65 -4.97 -2.03
N SER A 123 11.95 -5.21 -2.11
CA SER A 123 12.54 -6.50 -2.43
C SER A 123 13.70 -6.85 -1.51
N GLY A 124 13.95 -8.14 -1.30
CA GLY A 124 14.96 -8.62 -0.36
C GLY A 124 14.37 -9.05 0.97
N LEU A 125 14.84 -8.52 2.11
CA LEU A 125 14.38 -8.96 3.44
C LEU A 125 14.07 -7.79 4.36
N LEU A 126 12.87 -7.79 4.97
CA LEU A 126 12.52 -6.95 6.11
C LEU A 126 12.73 -5.43 5.85
N ASN A 127 12.32 -4.96 4.67
CA ASN A 127 12.32 -3.53 4.38
C ASN A 127 11.00 -2.89 4.87
N GLU A 128 11.08 -1.64 5.31
CA GLU A 128 9.94 -0.89 5.83
C GLU A 128 9.83 0.47 5.14
N ALA A 129 8.62 0.81 4.70
CA ALA A 129 8.28 2.15 4.23
C ALA A 129 7.03 2.64 4.97
N THR A 130 7.15 3.74 5.71
CA THR A 130 6.08 4.30 6.52
C THR A 130 5.81 5.76 6.15
N PHE A 131 4.56 6.08 5.88
CA PHE A 131 4.02 7.43 5.71
C PHE A 131 3.00 7.70 6.82
N ASN A 132 3.30 8.64 7.71
CA ASN A 132 2.39 8.96 8.80
C ASN A 132 1.27 9.89 8.34
N VAL A 133 1.62 11.02 7.72
CA VAL A 133 0.66 12.01 7.22
C VAL A 133 1.11 12.55 5.87
N ILE A 134 0.22 12.53 4.88
CA ILE A 134 0.37 13.23 3.61
C ILE A 134 -0.86 14.11 3.42
N THR A 135 -0.68 15.42 3.37
CA THR A 135 -1.79 16.37 3.23
C THR A 135 -1.52 17.37 2.11
N GLY A 136 -2.43 17.47 1.17
CA GLY A 136 -2.37 18.37 0.02
C GLY A 136 -2.64 17.66 -1.29
N ASP A 137 -2.53 18.37 -2.37
CA ASP A 137 -2.86 17.87 -3.70
C ASP A 137 -1.61 17.67 -4.56
N ASP A 138 -1.70 16.79 -5.55
CA ASP A 138 -0.67 16.57 -6.57
C ASP A 138 0.70 16.14 -6.03
N ASN A 139 0.77 15.53 -4.86
CA ASN A 139 2.04 15.01 -4.32
C ASN A 139 2.38 13.66 -4.99
N SER A 140 3.66 13.49 -5.31
CA SER A 140 4.20 12.26 -5.91
C SER A 140 5.31 11.68 -5.04
N ILE A 141 5.14 10.44 -4.60
CA ILE A 141 6.08 9.76 -3.73
C ILE A 141 6.44 8.40 -4.33
N ASP A 142 7.72 8.19 -4.56
CA ASP A 142 8.26 6.94 -5.08
C ASP A 142 9.33 6.38 -4.15
N VAL A 143 9.14 5.15 -3.67
CA VAL A 143 10.06 4.47 -2.75
C VAL A 143 10.46 3.13 -3.31
N MET A 144 11.74 2.96 -3.55
CA MET A 144 12.36 1.69 -3.90
C MET A 144 13.32 1.24 -2.79
N GLN A 145 13.10 0.05 -2.25
CA GLN A 145 13.96 -0.56 -1.24
C GLN A 145 14.41 -1.94 -1.70
N GLU A 146 15.70 -2.08 -1.98
CA GLU A 146 16.30 -3.34 -2.36
C GLU A 146 17.39 -3.74 -1.36
N GLY A 147 17.28 -4.93 -0.78
CA GLY A 147 18.27 -5.44 0.15
C GLY A 147 17.69 -5.82 1.50
N VAL A 148 18.40 -5.51 2.60
CA VAL A 148 18.05 -6.08 3.91
C VAL A 148 17.93 -5.00 4.98
N PHE A 149 16.79 -4.96 5.69
CA PHE A 149 16.53 -4.03 6.78
C PHE A 149 16.67 -2.55 6.38
N ASN A 150 16.20 -2.17 5.20
CA ASN A 150 16.11 -0.77 4.84
C ASN A 150 14.82 -0.18 5.42
N ALA A 151 14.92 1.02 6.00
CA ALA A 151 13.78 1.72 6.58
C ALA A 151 13.65 3.12 5.99
N PHE A 152 12.45 3.46 5.57
CA PHE A 152 12.07 4.82 5.20
C PHE A 152 10.87 5.25 6.04
N THR A 153 10.95 6.44 6.60
CA THR A 153 9.83 7.04 7.31
C THR A 153 9.61 8.46 6.80
N SER A 154 8.39 8.78 6.38
CA SER A 154 7.93 10.15 6.24
C SER A 154 7.05 10.50 7.42
N ASP A 155 7.46 11.47 8.22
CA ASP A 155 6.66 11.90 9.36
C ASP A 155 5.49 12.75 8.91
N GLU A 156 5.75 13.75 8.06
CA GLU A 156 4.74 14.66 7.56
C GLU A 156 5.13 15.18 6.16
N VAL A 157 4.21 15.11 5.21
CA VAL A 157 4.31 15.79 3.91
C VAL A 157 3.09 16.71 3.80
N ILE A 158 3.32 18.02 3.91
CA ILE A 158 2.27 19.03 3.80
C ILE A 158 2.56 19.94 2.61
N GLY A 159 1.53 20.26 1.85
CA GLY A 159 1.58 21.16 0.70
C GLY A 159 1.29 20.43 -0.61
N ASN A 160 1.31 21.16 -1.69
CA ASN A 160 0.94 20.65 -3.00
C ASN A 160 2.15 20.47 -3.89
N GLY A 161 2.09 19.49 -4.78
CA GLY A 161 3.11 19.27 -5.81
C GLY A 161 4.47 18.83 -5.27
N ASN A 162 4.54 18.24 -4.08
CA ASN A 162 5.79 17.70 -3.58
C ASN A 162 6.16 16.44 -4.36
N GLU A 163 7.44 16.33 -4.72
CA GLU A 163 8.03 15.15 -5.34
C GLU A 163 9.09 14.55 -4.41
N ILE A 164 8.91 13.31 -4.02
CA ILE A 164 9.81 12.58 -3.12
C ILE A 164 10.22 11.28 -3.82
N THR A 165 11.51 11.10 -4.03
CA THR A 165 12.06 9.84 -4.54
C THR A 165 13.07 9.29 -3.55
N ILE A 166 12.87 8.05 -3.13
CA ILE A 166 13.74 7.32 -2.22
C ILE A 166 14.22 6.04 -2.91
N ASP A 167 15.53 5.93 -3.03
CA ASP A 167 16.19 4.71 -3.49
C ASP A 167 17.16 4.23 -2.40
N GLN A 168 16.85 3.08 -1.82
CA GLN A 168 17.66 2.45 -0.78
C GLN A 168 18.12 1.08 -1.24
N THR A 169 19.35 0.99 -1.70
CA THR A 169 19.98 -0.27 -2.10
C THR A 169 21.02 -0.70 -1.07
N GLY A 170 21.03 -1.96 -0.69
CA GLY A 170 21.99 -2.52 0.29
C GLY A 170 21.33 -2.89 1.61
N SER A 171 21.98 -2.60 2.74
CA SER A 171 21.49 -3.06 4.02
C SER A 171 21.56 -1.99 5.09
N LEU A 172 20.55 -1.98 5.98
CA LEU A 172 20.48 -1.12 7.15
C LEU A 172 20.47 0.39 6.82
N ASN A 173 19.96 0.76 5.63
CA ASN A 173 19.76 2.16 5.30
C ASN A 173 18.53 2.70 6.03
N SER A 174 18.62 3.91 6.57
CA SER A 174 17.49 4.56 7.24
C SER A 174 17.39 6.01 6.82
N ASN A 175 16.23 6.42 6.33
CA ASN A 175 15.93 7.79 5.94
C ASN A 175 14.66 8.28 6.65
N LEU A 176 14.71 9.53 7.09
CA LEU A 176 13.55 10.26 7.63
C LEU A 176 13.37 11.53 6.83
N ILE A 177 12.16 11.77 6.35
CA ILE A 177 11.78 12.99 5.64
C ILE A 177 10.57 13.65 6.31
N ALA A 178 10.61 14.96 6.44
CA ALA A 178 9.46 15.80 6.72
C ALA A 178 9.49 17.02 5.79
N ILE A 179 8.38 17.29 5.11
CA ILE A 179 8.23 18.43 4.19
C ILE A 179 6.99 19.20 4.58
N ALA A 180 7.14 20.50 4.81
CA ALA A 180 6.02 21.41 5.01
C ALA A 180 6.17 22.63 4.09
N ASN A 181 5.37 22.71 3.04
CA ASN A 181 5.28 23.85 2.14
C ASN A 181 3.95 24.58 2.41
N TYR A 182 4.03 25.87 2.73
CA TYR A 182 2.88 26.72 3.04
C TYR A 182 2.57 27.67 1.89
#